data_20479fbda6c2ed1563a55ba0ca09ddb4
#
_entry.id   20479fbda6c2ed1563a55ba0ca09ddb4
#
_cell.length_a   1.000
_cell.length_b   1.000
_cell.length_c   1.000
_cell.angle_alpha   90.00
_cell.angle_beta   90.00
_cell.angle_gamma   90.00
#
_symmetry.space_group_name_H-M   'P 1'
#
loop_
_entity.id
_entity.type
_entity.pdbx_description
1 polymer ?
#
loop_
_entity_poly.entity_id
_entity_poly.type
_entity_poly.pdbx_seq_one_letter_code
_entity_poly.pdbx_strand_id
1 'polypeptide(L)'
;IKKKKIKIDDFSTTKIWTHSNLSNKEFKKVNSFYWFFSLDLKSSKQTTQSIISNWIKNNYEYNSKSWDFDITAKRIISWLSCHNLTYQESNQDYKNNFNKIVQKQTNHLINEINKSELIEDKLIGCASIILTGLCYQNEKNYLSFGSSLLKKISKLALDSYGFPKSRNIKQLIFYLKYFILIREWFKESQNIIPEYIEETIYYLGSSYAFVWQNINHDIFFNGNYISDNIEFDYYLKRLGYKFKSQEKELAGYAILNNKKIILTMDIGPSPSRNFSKNYQSGALSFEIISNGKKLLSNS
;
A
#
# COMPACT_ATOMS: atom_id res chain seq x y z
N ILE A 1 -10.32 -16.89 -12.64
CA ILE A 1 -11.04 -16.64 -11.36
C ILE A 1 -12.48 -16.37 -11.72
N LYS A 2 -13.41 -17.32 -11.40
CA LYS A 2 -14.85 -17.11 -11.59
C LYS A 2 -15.27 -15.95 -10.67
N LYS A 3 -15.54 -14.77 -11.26
CA LYS A 3 -16.19 -13.67 -10.56
C LYS A 3 -17.62 -14.10 -10.21
N LYS A 4 -17.86 -14.52 -8.99
CA LYS A 4 -19.23 -14.65 -8.47
C LYS A 4 -19.81 -13.24 -8.36
N LYS A 5 -20.71 -12.86 -9.26
CA LYS A 5 -21.55 -11.68 -9.06
C LYS A 5 -22.52 -12.02 -7.91
N ILE A 6 -22.34 -11.40 -6.78
CA ILE A 6 -23.33 -11.45 -5.70
C ILE A 6 -24.28 -10.29 -5.97
N LYS A 7 -25.52 -10.60 -6.34
CA LYS A 7 -26.57 -9.60 -6.42
C LYS A 7 -27.00 -9.31 -4.98
N ILE A 8 -26.77 -8.11 -4.50
CA ILE A 8 -27.11 -7.72 -3.15
C ILE A 8 -28.42 -6.93 -3.26
N ASP A 9 -29.52 -7.64 -3.21
CA ASP A 9 -30.85 -7.04 -3.25
C ASP A 9 -31.31 -6.56 -1.86
N ASP A 10 -30.74 -7.09 -0.77
CA ASP A 10 -31.07 -6.69 0.60
C ASP A 10 -29.82 -6.83 1.53
N PHE A 11 -29.31 -5.69 1.99
CA PHE A 11 -28.21 -5.63 2.95
C PHE A 11 -28.63 -5.89 4.40
N SER A 12 -29.93 -6.07 4.66
CA SER A 12 -30.44 -6.36 6.00
C SER A 12 -30.10 -7.78 6.47
N THR A 13 -29.77 -8.67 5.57
CA THR A 13 -29.38 -10.06 5.86
C THR A 13 -27.85 -10.24 6.02
N THR A 14 -27.35 -9.70 6.94
CA THR A 14 -26.04 -9.47 7.57
C THR A 14 -25.10 -10.64 7.78
N LYS A 15 -25.21 -11.72 7.07
CA LYS A 15 -24.25 -12.83 7.11
C LYS A 15 -22.93 -12.56 6.35
N ILE A 16 -22.86 -11.41 5.62
CA ILE A 16 -21.64 -11.02 4.85
C ILE A 16 -20.43 -10.78 5.78
N TRP A 17 -20.70 -10.28 6.98
CA TRP A 17 -19.67 -9.95 7.96
C TRP A 17 -19.31 -11.12 8.88
N THR A 18 -20.16 -12.15 8.91
CA THR A 18 -19.94 -13.31 9.76
C THR A 18 -19.17 -14.40 9.02
N HIS A 19 -18.22 -14.99 9.71
CA HIS A 19 -17.13 -15.81 9.19
C HIS A 19 -17.56 -17.19 8.64
N SER A 20 -18.83 -17.59 8.73
CA SER A 20 -19.23 -18.98 8.56
C SER A 20 -19.04 -19.57 7.14
N ASN A 21 -18.88 -18.73 6.11
CA ASN A 21 -18.79 -19.19 4.71
C ASN A 21 -17.67 -18.54 3.89
N LEU A 22 -16.79 -17.73 4.51
CA LEU A 22 -15.69 -17.06 3.83
C LEU A 22 -14.36 -17.71 4.21
N SER A 23 -13.50 -17.94 3.23
CA SER A 23 -12.09 -18.20 3.51
C SER A 23 -11.45 -16.98 4.21
N ASN A 24 -10.37 -17.20 4.95
CA ASN A 24 -9.66 -16.11 5.63
C ASN A 24 -9.27 -14.96 4.67
N LYS A 25 -8.87 -15.29 3.45
CA LYS A 25 -8.54 -14.31 2.40
C LYS A 25 -9.75 -13.50 1.95
N GLU A 26 -10.90 -14.14 1.77
CA GLU A 26 -12.15 -13.47 1.40
C GLU A 26 -12.65 -12.59 2.55
N PHE A 27 -12.59 -13.09 3.79
CA PHE A 27 -12.94 -12.32 4.97
C PHE A 27 -12.11 -11.03 5.09
N LYS A 28 -10.78 -11.13 4.96
CA LYS A 28 -9.89 -9.96 4.94
C LYS A 28 -10.25 -9.00 3.81
N LYS A 29 -10.50 -9.50 2.61
CA LYS A 29 -10.87 -8.68 1.45
C LYS A 29 -12.19 -7.94 1.66
N VAL A 30 -13.20 -8.60 2.21
CA VAL A 30 -14.53 -7.99 2.46
C VAL A 30 -14.43 -6.93 3.56
N ASN A 31 -13.79 -7.26 4.70
CA ASN A 31 -13.73 -6.37 5.86
C ASN A 31 -12.71 -5.22 5.73
N SER A 32 -11.76 -5.28 4.79
CA SER A 32 -10.85 -4.17 4.49
C SER A 32 -11.48 -3.07 3.63
N PHE A 33 -12.60 -3.34 2.98
CA PHE A 33 -13.29 -2.41 2.08
C PHE A 33 -12.45 -1.89 0.89
N TYR A 34 -11.27 -2.44 0.63
CA TYR A 34 -10.45 -2.02 -0.51
C TYR A 34 -11.15 -2.18 -1.87
N TRP A 35 -12.17 -3.03 -1.93
CA TRP A 35 -13.02 -3.15 -3.11
C TRP A 35 -13.82 -1.87 -3.44
N PHE A 36 -13.93 -0.89 -2.50
CA PHE A 36 -14.53 0.41 -2.78
C PHE A 36 -13.76 1.18 -3.88
N PHE A 37 -12.45 1.01 -3.96
CA PHE A 37 -11.65 1.60 -5.04
C PHE A 37 -11.99 1.06 -6.44
N SER A 38 -12.74 -0.04 -6.53
CA SER A 38 -13.23 -0.62 -7.78
C SER A 38 -14.67 -0.21 -8.09
N LEU A 39 -15.31 0.60 -7.24
CA LEU A 39 -16.65 1.12 -7.50
C LEU A 39 -16.59 2.27 -8.50
N ASP A 40 -17.58 2.32 -9.37
CA ASP A 40 -17.79 3.48 -10.24
C ASP A 40 -18.26 4.68 -9.41
N LEU A 41 -17.90 5.89 -9.81
CA LEU A 41 -18.41 7.15 -9.24
C LEU A 41 -19.95 7.27 -9.35
N LYS A 42 -20.56 6.52 -10.28
CA LYS A 42 -22.02 6.38 -10.41
C LYS A 42 -22.65 5.42 -9.40
N SER A 43 -21.85 4.75 -8.57
CA SER A 43 -22.35 3.84 -7.53
C SER A 43 -23.22 4.61 -6.54
N SER A 44 -24.29 3.96 -6.04
CA SER A 44 -25.21 4.60 -5.11
C SER A 44 -24.56 4.93 -3.78
N LYS A 45 -24.53 6.22 -3.42
CA LYS A 45 -24.07 6.71 -2.11
C LYS A 45 -24.88 6.07 -0.99
N GLN A 46 -26.20 6.01 -1.13
CA GLN A 46 -27.12 5.43 -0.14
C GLN A 46 -26.78 3.97 0.13
N THR A 47 -26.59 3.19 -0.92
CA THR A 47 -26.19 1.77 -0.80
C THR A 47 -24.84 1.63 -0.10
N THR A 48 -23.84 2.43 -0.49
CA THR A 48 -22.52 2.41 0.13
C THR A 48 -22.56 2.76 1.62
N GLN A 49 -23.30 3.81 1.97
CA GLN A 49 -23.51 4.26 3.36
C GLN A 49 -24.30 3.23 4.19
N SER A 50 -25.29 2.58 3.60
CA SER A 50 -26.04 1.49 4.24
C SER A 50 -25.14 0.29 4.54
N ILE A 51 -24.24 -0.07 3.63
CA ILE A 51 -23.25 -1.13 3.84
C ILE A 51 -22.35 -0.79 5.04
N ILE A 52 -21.84 0.43 5.09
CA ILE A 52 -20.98 0.89 6.19
C ILE A 52 -21.76 0.91 7.50
N SER A 53 -22.99 1.47 7.51
CA SER A 53 -23.85 1.49 8.70
C SER A 53 -24.09 0.09 9.25
N ASN A 54 -24.37 -0.85 8.36
CA ASN A 54 -24.56 -2.25 8.71
C ASN A 54 -23.28 -2.88 9.29
N TRP A 55 -22.13 -2.60 8.67
CA TRP A 55 -20.84 -3.06 9.20
C TRP A 55 -20.58 -2.47 10.61
N ILE A 56 -20.78 -1.18 10.79
CA ILE A 56 -20.64 -0.50 12.09
C ILE A 56 -21.51 -1.16 13.16
N LYS A 57 -22.80 -1.39 12.84
CA LYS A 57 -23.73 -2.03 13.78
C LYS A 57 -23.25 -3.38 14.29
N ASN A 58 -22.60 -4.16 13.43
CA ASN A 58 -22.17 -5.52 13.77
C ASN A 58 -20.74 -5.59 14.34
N ASN A 59 -19.93 -4.55 14.17
CA ASN A 59 -18.50 -4.55 14.49
C ASN A 59 -18.05 -3.30 15.24
N TYR A 60 -18.96 -2.60 15.90
CA TYR A 60 -18.63 -1.40 16.68
C TYR A 60 -17.68 -1.70 17.84
N GLU A 61 -17.89 -2.83 18.50
CA GLU A 61 -17.00 -3.30 19.55
C GLU A 61 -15.81 -4.08 18.97
N TYR A 62 -14.72 -4.08 19.71
CA TYR A 62 -13.51 -4.78 19.30
C TYR A 62 -13.77 -6.26 19.05
N ASN A 63 -13.31 -6.73 17.90
CA ASN A 63 -13.31 -8.13 17.54
C ASN A 63 -11.97 -8.46 16.87
N SER A 64 -11.24 -9.42 17.38
CA SER A 64 -9.88 -9.75 16.95
C SER A 64 -9.74 -10.08 15.45
N LYS A 65 -10.82 -10.54 14.80
CA LYS A 65 -10.82 -10.86 13.38
C LYS A 65 -11.12 -9.65 12.51
N SER A 66 -12.25 -8.95 12.77
CA SER A 66 -12.66 -7.80 11.97
C SER A 66 -11.85 -6.53 12.27
N TRP A 67 -11.17 -6.48 13.43
CA TRP A 67 -10.27 -5.40 13.85
C TRP A 67 -8.79 -5.79 13.74
N ASP A 68 -8.48 -6.89 13.05
CA ASP A 68 -7.09 -7.20 12.67
C ASP A 68 -6.41 -5.95 12.10
N PHE A 69 -5.16 -5.73 12.49
CA PHE A 69 -4.43 -4.48 12.23
C PHE A 69 -4.43 -4.09 10.74
N ASP A 70 -4.06 -5.04 9.87
CA ASP A 70 -4.02 -4.84 8.41
C ASP A 70 -5.41 -4.52 7.83
N ILE A 71 -6.44 -5.24 8.27
CA ILE A 71 -7.82 -5.04 7.84
C ILE A 71 -8.32 -3.64 8.25
N THR A 72 -8.07 -3.26 9.50
CA THR A 72 -8.52 -1.98 10.06
C THR A 72 -7.87 -0.80 9.37
N ALA A 73 -6.55 -0.85 9.16
CA ALA A 73 -5.82 0.20 8.46
C ALA A 73 -6.33 0.40 7.02
N LYS A 74 -6.48 -0.69 6.28
CA LYS A 74 -7.02 -0.66 4.90
C LYS A 74 -8.45 -0.14 4.85
N ARG A 75 -9.30 -0.52 5.82
CA ARG A 75 -10.68 -0.04 5.91
C ARG A 75 -10.74 1.47 6.11
N ILE A 76 -9.98 2.02 7.05
CA ILE A 76 -9.92 3.47 7.28
C ILE A 76 -9.47 4.19 6.01
N ILE A 77 -8.39 3.71 5.35
CA ILE A 77 -7.92 4.29 4.09
C ILE A 77 -9.05 4.28 3.05
N SER A 78 -9.71 3.15 2.87
CA SER A 78 -10.79 3.01 1.88
C SER A 78 -11.96 3.93 2.17
N TRP A 79 -12.41 3.98 3.43
CA TRP A 79 -13.55 4.82 3.81
C TRP A 79 -13.27 6.31 3.66
N LEU A 80 -12.11 6.77 4.08
CA LEU A 80 -11.75 8.18 3.99
C LEU A 80 -11.38 8.61 2.57
N SER A 81 -10.65 7.77 1.81
CA SER A 81 -10.30 8.10 0.42
C SER A 81 -11.52 8.08 -0.52
N CYS A 82 -12.54 7.28 -0.23
CA CYS A 82 -13.77 7.24 -1.02
C CYS A 82 -14.87 8.14 -0.46
N HIS A 83 -14.53 9.26 0.20
CA HIS A 83 -15.46 10.11 0.94
C HIS A 83 -16.68 10.58 0.13
N ASN A 84 -16.54 10.74 -1.19
CA ASN A 84 -17.66 11.07 -2.08
C ASN A 84 -18.80 10.05 -2.02
N LEU A 85 -18.48 8.76 -1.83
CA LEU A 85 -19.45 7.68 -1.74
C LEU A 85 -19.82 7.35 -0.28
N THR A 86 -18.83 7.47 0.61
CA THR A 86 -18.94 6.96 1.98
C THR A 86 -19.48 7.99 2.97
N TYR A 87 -19.32 9.29 2.70
CA TYR A 87 -19.59 10.34 3.70
C TYR A 87 -20.44 11.50 3.18
N GLN A 88 -20.21 11.95 1.93
CA GLN A 88 -20.94 13.09 1.38
C GLN A 88 -22.46 12.82 1.29
N GLU A 89 -23.23 13.87 1.50
CA GLU A 89 -24.71 13.85 1.42
C GLU A 89 -25.40 12.89 2.39
N SER A 90 -24.69 12.36 3.39
CA SER A 90 -25.30 11.57 4.46
C SER A 90 -25.90 12.45 5.56
N ASN A 91 -26.85 11.87 6.32
CA ASN A 91 -27.43 12.55 7.47
C ASN A 91 -26.44 12.68 8.64
N GLN A 92 -26.76 13.54 9.61
CA GLN A 92 -25.89 13.86 10.73
C GLN A 92 -25.63 12.66 11.66
N ASP A 93 -26.63 11.81 11.87
CA ASP A 93 -26.49 10.62 12.74
C ASP A 93 -25.50 9.62 12.15
N TYR A 94 -25.57 9.40 10.83
CA TYR A 94 -24.59 8.58 10.13
C TYR A 94 -23.18 9.16 10.25
N LYS A 95 -23.03 10.48 10.01
CA LYS A 95 -21.74 11.18 10.12
C LYS A 95 -21.13 11.03 11.50
N ASN A 96 -21.96 11.22 12.55
CA ASN A 96 -21.52 11.07 13.93
C ASN A 96 -21.02 9.65 14.22
N ASN A 97 -21.76 8.63 13.79
CA ASN A 97 -21.38 7.23 13.98
C ASN A 97 -20.13 6.86 13.18
N PHE A 98 -20.06 7.32 11.93
CA PHE A 98 -18.89 7.13 11.07
C PHE A 98 -17.63 7.74 11.70
N ASN A 99 -17.69 8.99 12.14
CA ASN A 99 -16.56 9.67 12.75
C ASN A 99 -16.11 8.97 14.05
N LYS A 100 -17.05 8.60 14.91
CA LYS A 100 -16.76 7.87 16.16
C LYS A 100 -16.02 6.55 15.90
N ILE A 101 -16.48 5.76 14.93
CA ILE A 101 -15.86 4.47 14.65
C ILE A 101 -14.49 4.62 13.99
N VAL A 102 -14.31 5.58 13.08
CA VAL A 102 -12.99 5.86 12.46
C VAL A 102 -11.98 6.25 13.54
N GLN A 103 -12.33 7.15 14.45
CA GLN A 103 -11.46 7.56 15.55
C GLN A 103 -11.17 6.41 16.52
N LYS A 104 -12.18 5.60 16.88
CA LYS A 104 -12.01 4.41 17.73
C LYS A 104 -11.00 3.42 17.10
N GLN A 105 -11.11 3.18 15.80
CA GLN A 105 -10.21 2.31 15.05
C GLN A 105 -8.81 2.90 14.89
N THR A 106 -8.69 4.21 14.67
CA THR A 106 -7.37 4.87 14.59
C THR A 106 -6.65 4.80 15.92
N ASN A 107 -7.34 5.01 17.05
CA ASN A 107 -6.75 4.83 18.38
C ASN A 107 -6.29 3.38 18.62
N HIS A 108 -7.08 2.39 18.16
CA HIS A 108 -6.69 0.99 18.22
C HIS A 108 -5.40 0.75 17.40
N LEU A 109 -5.29 1.27 16.18
CA LEU A 109 -4.06 1.15 15.37
C LEU A 109 -2.85 1.77 16.07
N ILE A 110 -2.99 2.95 16.68
CA ILE A 110 -1.90 3.60 17.42
C ILE A 110 -1.39 2.71 18.56
N ASN A 111 -2.29 2.07 19.29
CA ASN A 111 -1.93 1.19 20.41
C ASN A 111 -1.28 -0.14 19.94
N GLU A 112 -1.64 -0.62 18.75
CA GLU A 112 -1.18 -1.91 18.23
C GLU A 112 0.04 -1.80 17.30
N ILE A 113 0.35 -0.61 16.75
CA ILE A 113 1.34 -0.46 15.67
C ILE A 113 2.76 -0.92 16.06
N ASN A 114 3.12 -0.80 17.32
CA ASN A 114 4.42 -1.26 17.82
C ASN A 114 4.51 -2.79 17.94
N LYS A 115 3.37 -3.47 18.05
CA LYS A 115 3.28 -4.93 18.15
C LYS A 115 3.38 -5.61 16.78
N SER A 116 3.11 -4.88 15.68
CA SER A 116 3.28 -5.43 14.34
C SER A 116 4.76 -5.72 14.08
N GLU A 117 5.08 -6.90 13.58
CA GLU A 117 6.44 -7.27 13.19
C GLU A 117 6.79 -6.85 11.76
N LEU A 118 5.79 -6.79 10.89
CA LEU A 118 5.98 -6.49 9.47
C LEU A 118 6.04 -4.98 9.26
N ILE A 119 7.08 -4.53 8.58
CA ILE A 119 7.27 -3.11 8.26
C ILE A 119 6.18 -2.63 7.30
N GLU A 120 5.74 -3.47 6.38
CA GLU A 120 4.66 -3.17 5.44
C GLU A 120 3.35 -2.89 6.18
N ASP A 121 3.01 -3.70 7.18
CA ASP A 121 1.80 -3.47 7.98
C ASP A 121 1.92 -2.16 8.77
N LYS A 122 3.10 -1.89 9.36
CA LYS A 122 3.37 -0.60 10.02
C LYS A 122 3.20 0.58 9.07
N LEU A 123 3.66 0.46 7.82
CA LEU A 123 3.50 1.52 6.82
C LEU A 123 2.03 1.76 6.47
N ILE A 124 1.24 0.69 6.28
CA ILE A 124 -0.20 0.81 6.00
C ILE A 124 -0.91 1.46 7.20
N GLY A 125 -0.62 1.01 8.42
CA GLY A 125 -1.16 1.59 9.65
C GLY A 125 -0.80 3.07 9.80
N CYS A 126 0.46 3.41 9.54
CA CYS A 126 0.96 4.77 9.57
C CYS A 126 0.24 5.67 8.55
N ALA A 127 0.08 5.19 7.31
CA ALA A 127 -0.65 5.89 6.26
C ALA A 127 -2.12 6.14 6.66
N SER A 128 -2.76 5.16 7.26
CA SER A 128 -4.13 5.28 7.80
C SER A 128 -4.23 6.34 8.89
N ILE A 129 -3.27 6.37 9.83
CA ILE A 129 -3.25 7.37 10.92
C ILE A 129 -3.02 8.78 10.36
N ILE A 130 -2.10 8.94 9.39
CA ILE A 130 -1.87 10.23 8.71
C ILE A 130 -3.14 10.71 8.02
N LEU A 131 -3.79 9.84 7.23
CA LEU A 131 -5.03 10.20 6.53
C LEU A 131 -6.12 10.63 7.51
N THR A 132 -6.28 9.91 8.63
CA THR A 132 -7.20 10.32 9.70
C THR A 132 -6.83 11.69 10.25
N GLY A 133 -5.55 11.96 10.50
CA GLY A 133 -5.10 13.26 10.99
C GLY A 133 -5.33 14.41 10.01
N LEU A 134 -5.24 14.15 8.70
CA LEU A 134 -5.56 15.13 7.66
C LEU A 134 -7.06 15.42 7.56
N CYS A 135 -7.92 14.39 7.78
CA CYS A 135 -9.38 14.55 7.75
C CYS A 135 -9.95 15.17 9.02
N TYR A 136 -9.32 14.95 10.19
CA TYR A 136 -9.81 15.41 11.50
C TYR A 136 -8.79 16.33 12.18
N GLN A 137 -8.53 17.47 11.55
CA GLN A 137 -7.46 18.42 11.95
C GLN A 137 -7.56 18.94 13.39
N ASN A 138 -8.77 19.05 13.91
CA ASN A 138 -9.03 19.58 15.26
C ASN A 138 -8.93 18.53 16.37
N GLU A 139 -8.72 17.27 16.04
CA GLU A 139 -8.73 16.20 17.02
C GLU A 139 -7.40 15.46 17.06
N LYS A 140 -6.77 15.48 18.28
CA LYS A 140 -5.63 14.66 18.65
C LYS A 140 -4.43 14.76 17.68
N ASN A 141 -3.26 14.46 18.17
CA ASN A 141 -2.00 14.53 17.42
C ASN A 141 -1.80 13.38 16.41
N TYR A 142 -2.87 12.92 15.71
CA TYR A 142 -2.76 11.84 14.73
C TYR A 142 -1.75 12.16 13.63
N LEU A 143 -1.82 13.37 13.08
CA LEU A 143 -0.94 13.79 11.99
C LEU A 143 0.52 13.85 12.44
N SER A 144 0.80 14.44 13.60
CA SER A 144 2.17 14.53 14.12
C SER A 144 2.73 13.17 14.50
N PHE A 145 1.90 12.30 15.14
CA PHE A 145 2.28 10.93 15.45
C PHE A 145 2.58 10.12 14.19
N GLY A 146 1.66 10.12 13.22
CA GLY A 146 1.81 9.40 11.97
C GLY A 146 3.02 9.87 11.18
N SER A 147 3.25 11.19 11.06
CA SER A 147 4.41 11.77 10.35
C SER A 147 5.74 11.40 11.02
N SER A 148 5.81 11.46 12.35
CA SER A 148 7.00 11.04 13.09
C SER A 148 7.30 9.55 12.91
N LEU A 149 6.25 8.72 12.91
CA LEU A 149 6.37 7.28 12.70
C LEU A 149 6.80 6.96 11.27
N LEU A 150 6.22 7.63 10.26
CA LEU A 150 6.59 7.47 8.85
C LEU A 150 8.08 7.76 8.64
N LYS A 151 8.58 8.85 9.26
CA LYS A 151 10.00 9.20 9.22
C LYS A 151 10.90 8.13 9.87
N LYS A 152 10.43 7.48 10.93
CA LYS A 152 11.15 6.35 11.55
C LYS A 152 11.13 5.11 10.65
N ILE A 153 10.00 4.80 10.03
CA ILE A 153 9.85 3.67 9.12
C ILE A 153 10.77 3.83 7.92
N SER A 154 10.84 5.01 7.28
CA SER A 154 11.72 5.24 6.14
C SER A 154 13.19 4.98 6.49
N LYS A 155 13.67 5.53 7.59
CA LYS A 155 15.05 5.31 8.06
C LYS A 155 15.35 3.85 8.43
N LEU A 156 14.37 3.14 8.97
CA LEU A 156 14.51 1.73 9.33
C LEU A 156 14.55 0.83 8.10
N ALA A 157 13.63 1.05 7.15
CA ALA A 157 13.36 0.13 6.05
C ALA A 157 14.25 0.33 4.83
N LEU A 158 14.72 1.57 4.61
CA LEU A 158 15.46 1.95 3.41
C LEU A 158 16.96 2.16 3.70
N ASP A 159 17.79 1.89 2.70
CA ASP A 159 19.20 2.24 2.69
C ASP A 159 19.40 3.71 2.26
N SER A 160 20.65 4.13 2.10
CA SER A 160 21.01 5.49 1.69
C SER A 160 20.62 5.84 0.24
N TYR A 161 20.32 4.86 -0.57
CA TYR A 161 19.88 5.02 -1.96
C TYR A 161 18.35 4.95 -2.10
N GLY A 162 17.63 4.79 -0.99
CA GLY A 162 16.18 4.60 -1.01
C GLY A 162 15.74 3.21 -1.46
N PHE A 163 16.64 2.23 -1.44
CA PHE A 163 16.27 0.84 -1.72
C PHE A 163 15.90 0.12 -0.42
N PRO A 164 14.93 -0.83 -0.44
CA PRO A 164 14.63 -1.63 0.75
C PRO A 164 15.85 -2.41 1.24
N LYS A 165 16.16 -2.33 2.53
CA LYS A 165 17.26 -3.09 3.14
C LYS A 165 17.08 -4.61 3.02
N SER A 166 15.87 -5.07 2.75
CA SER A 166 15.58 -6.47 2.40
C SER A 166 16.05 -6.86 0.99
N ARG A 167 16.40 -5.88 0.16
CA ARG A 167 16.69 -6.04 -1.26
C ARG A 167 15.52 -6.61 -2.08
N ASN A 168 14.30 -6.56 -1.54
CA ASN A 168 13.11 -7.05 -2.21
C ASN A 168 12.50 -5.97 -3.11
N ILE A 169 12.49 -6.24 -4.43
CA ILE A 169 11.99 -5.30 -5.45
C ILE A 169 10.50 -5.03 -5.27
N LYS A 170 9.73 -6.02 -4.82
CA LYS A 170 8.29 -5.84 -4.57
C LYS A 170 8.04 -4.88 -3.41
N GLN A 171 8.89 -4.90 -2.38
CA GLN A 171 8.81 -3.92 -1.28
C GLN A 171 9.15 -2.50 -1.75
N LEU A 172 10.10 -2.35 -2.68
CA LEU A 172 10.41 -1.05 -3.28
C LEU A 172 9.17 -0.39 -3.89
N ILE A 173 8.44 -1.14 -4.73
CA ILE A 173 7.21 -0.66 -5.38
C ILE A 173 6.14 -0.36 -4.33
N PHE A 174 6.01 -1.23 -3.33
CA PHE A 174 5.06 -1.06 -2.24
C PHE A 174 5.33 0.23 -1.45
N TYR A 175 6.57 0.50 -1.07
CA TYR A 175 6.94 1.71 -0.34
C TYR A 175 6.70 2.96 -1.21
N LEU A 176 7.14 2.94 -2.46
CA LEU A 176 6.92 4.06 -3.38
C LEU A 176 5.43 4.39 -3.53
N LYS A 177 4.57 3.38 -3.69
CA LYS A 177 3.10 3.55 -3.75
C LYS A 177 2.55 4.27 -2.53
N TYR A 178 2.93 3.84 -1.32
CA TYR A 178 2.39 4.42 -0.10
C TYR A 178 2.93 5.82 0.18
N PHE A 179 4.22 6.08 -0.09
CA PHE A 179 4.77 7.42 0.06
C PHE A 179 4.12 8.42 -0.91
N ILE A 180 3.91 8.04 -2.17
CA ILE A 180 3.18 8.87 -3.14
C ILE A 180 1.74 9.08 -2.68
N LEU A 181 1.04 8.05 -2.22
CA LEU A 181 -0.33 8.16 -1.74
C LEU A 181 -0.45 9.14 -0.57
N ILE A 182 0.45 9.03 0.40
CA ILE A 182 0.51 9.96 1.55
C ILE A 182 0.78 11.40 1.06
N ARG A 183 1.74 11.59 0.16
CA ARG A 183 2.04 12.89 -0.42
C ARG A 183 0.81 13.52 -1.11
N GLU A 184 0.11 12.74 -1.92
CA GLU A 184 -1.09 13.25 -2.60
C GLU A 184 -2.19 13.64 -1.59
N TRP A 185 -2.37 12.91 -0.49
CA TRP A 185 -3.31 13.30 0.58
C TRP A 185 -2.91 14.62 1.26
N PHE A 186 -1.62 14.84 1.54
CA PHE A 186 -1.14 16.14 2.04
C PHE A 186 -1.49 17.28 1.07
N LYS A 187 -1.26 17.04 -0.24
CA LYS A 187 -1.55 18.01 -1.29
C LYS A 187 -3.06 18.29 -1.41
N GLU A 188 -3.90 17.26 -1.44
CA GLU A 188 -5.35 17.37 -1.52
C GLU A 188 -5.95 18.09 -0.31
N SER A 189 -5.40 17.87 0.87
CA SER A 189 -5.81 18.54 2.11
C SER A 189 -5.20 19.93 2.30
N GLN A 190 -4.41 20.42 1.33
CA GLN A 190 -3.72 21.72 1.38
C GLN A 190 -2.77 21.88 2.59
N ASN A 191 -2.25 20.78 3.10
CA ASN A 191 -1.25 20.77 4.16
C ASN A 191 0.17 20.81 3.58
N ILE A 192 1.11 21.37 4.37
CA ILE A 192 2.53 21.41 4.00
C ILE A 192 3.06 19.96 3.96
N ILE A 193 3.61 19.57 2.82
CA ILE A 193 4.23 18.25 2.66
C ILE A 193 5.58 18.27 3.39
N PRO A 194 5.83 17.37 4.35
CA PRO A 194 7.12 17.26 5.00
C PRO A 194 8.24 16.94 4.00
N GLU A 195 9.35 17.68 4.05
CA GLU A 195 10.48 17.56 3.12
C GLU A 195 10.99 16.11 2.99
N TYR A 196 11.09 15.36 4.11
CA TYR A 196 11.56 13.98 4.09
C TYR A 196 10.66 13.04 3.24
N ILE A 197 9.38 13.37 3.02
CA ILE A 197 8.48 12.60 2.15
C ILE A 197 8.90 12.80 0.69
N GLU A 198 9.14 14.05 0.27
CA GLU A 198 9.60 14.36 -1.08
C GLU A 198 10.97 13.73 -1.35
N GLU A 199 11.88 13.83 -0.40
CA GLU A 199 13.20 13.21 -0.46
C GLU A 199 13.10 11.68 -0.59
N THR A 200 12.28 11.04 0.26
CA THR A 200 12.08 9.58 0.21
C THR A 200 11.48 9.14 -1.13
N ILE A 201 10.50 9.89 -1.68
CA ILE A 201 9.92 9.61 -2.99
C ILE A 201 10.96 9.74 -4.10
N TYR A 202 11.83 10.75 -4.02
CA TYR A 202 12.91 10.93 -5.00
C TYR A 202 13.83 9.71 -5.06
N TYR A 203 14.33 9.24 -3.92
CA TYR A 203 15.23 8.09 -3.86
C TYR A 203 14.53 6.77 -4.22
N LEU A 204 13.34 6.52 -3.68
CA LEU A 204 12.53 5.35 -4.07
C LEU A 204 12.21 5.37 -5.57
N GLY A 205 11.89 6.52 -6.12
CA GLY A 205 11.60 6.69 -7.53
C GLY A 205 12.81 6.46 -8.43
N SER A 206 13.98 6.95 -8.02
CA SER A 206 15.25 6.66 -8.72
C SER A 206 15.57 5.16 -8.71
N SER A 207 15.40 4.51 -7.56
CA SER A 207 15.57 3.05 -7.43
C SER A 207 14.55 2.26 -8.27
N TYR A 208 13.30 2.74 -8.33
CA TYR A 208 12.28 2.17 -9.22
C TYR A 208 12.64 2.31 -10.70
N ALA A 209 13.14 3.49 -11.10
CA ALA A 209 13.59 3.73 -12.47
C ALA A 209 14.77 2.82 -12.83
N PHE A 210 15.70 2.61 -11.91
CA PHE A 210 16.82 1.67 -12.09
C PHE A 210 16.32 0.26 -12.40
N VAL A 211 15.40 -0.26 -11.56
CA VAL A 211 14.95 -1.66 -11.64
C VAL A 211 13.96 -1.90 -12.76
N TRP A 212 13.07 -0.92 -13.05
CA TRP A 212 11.95 -1.15 -13.96
C TRP A 212 12.08 -0.40 -15.27
N GLN A 213 12.27 0.91 -15.24
CA GLN A 213 12.20 1.73 -16.46
C GLN A 213 13.35 1.45 -17.42
N ASN A 214 14.51 1.05 -16.91
CA ASN A 214 15.67 0.71 -17.75
C ASN A 214 15.53 -0.66 -18.42
N ILE A 215 14.69 -1.54 -17.89
CA ILE A 215 14.57 -2.94 -18.31
C ILE A 215 13.23 -3.16 -19.03
N ASN A 216 12.19 -2.50 -18.57
CA ASN A 216 10.80 -2.68 -19.03
C ASN A 216 10.29 -4.14 -18.94
N HIS A 217 10.87 -4.91 -18.03
CA HIS A 217 10.51 -6.30 -17.72
C HIS A 217 10.62 -6.54 -16.21
N ASP A 218 9.80 -7.47 -15.69
CA ASP A 218 9.97 -7.92 -14.31
C ASP A 218 11.28 -8.69 -14.13
N ILE A 219 12.00 -8.38 -13.06
CA ILE A 219 13.17 -9.12 -12.60
C ILE A 219 12.74 -10.07 -11.49
N PHE A 220 13.05 -11.34 -11.60
CA PHE A 220 12.63 -12.37 -10.64
C PHE A 220 13.73 -12.68 -9.61
N PHE A 221 14.18 -11.64 -8.91
CA PHE A 221 15.14 -11.80 -7.82
C PHE A 221 14.44 -11.60 -6.46
N ASN A 222 14.94 -12.29 -5.46
CA ASN A 222 14.58 -12.10 -4.05
C ASN A 222 13.06 -12.09 -3.78
N GLY A 223 12.35 -13.09 -4.32
CA GLY A 223 10.92 -13.26 -4.10
C GLY A 223 10.04 -12.34 -4.94
N ASN A 224 10.61 -11.63 -5.88
CA ASN A 224 9.81 -10.92 -6.88
C ASN A 224 9.23 -11.93 -7.88
N TYR A 225 7.97 -11.74 -8.23
CA TYR A 225 7.25 -12.49 -9.26
C TYR A 225 6.41 -11.53 -10.08
N ILE A 226 5.76 -12.00 -11.12
CA ILE A 226 4.95 -11.17 -12.04
C ILE A 226 4.15 -10.13 -11.27
N SER A 227 4.36 -8.86 -11.59
CA SER A 227 3.77 -7.70 -10.90
C SER A 227 2.98 -6.84 -11.87
N ASP A 228 2.06 -6.04 -11.31
CA ASP A 228 1.26 -5.05 -12.06
C ASP A 228 2.06 -3.74 -12.28
N ASN A 229 3.36 -3.84 -12.59
CA ASN A 229 4.24 -2.67 -12.72
C ASN A 229 3.81 -1.75 -13.88
N ILE A 230 3.22 -2.30 -14.94
CA ILE A 230 2.69 -1.51 -16.05
C ILE A 230 1.56 -0.60 -15.57
N GLU A 231 0.62 -1.11 -14.78
CA GLU A 231 -0.46 -0.29 -14.21
C GLU A 231 0.08 0.78 -13.26
N PHE A 232 1.10 0.43 -12.48
CA PHE A 232 1.75 1.39 -11.60
C PHE A 232 2.50 2.48 -12.38
N ASP A 233 3.17 2.15 -13.46
CA ASP A 233 3.85 3.11 -14.33
C ASP A 233 2.85 4.10 -14.98
N TYR A 234 1.67 3.61 -15.42
CA TYR A 234 0.57 4.49 -15.86
C TYR A 234 0.07 5.41 -14.75
N TYR A 235 -0.06 4.90 -13.53
CA TYR A 235 -0.45 5.71 -12.38
C TYR A 235 0.57 6.83 -12.10
N LEU A 236 1.86 6.52 -12.11
CA LEU A 236 2.93 7.50 -11.94
C LEU A 236 2.88 8.59 -13.03
N LYS A 237 2.74 8.19 -14.29
CA LYS A 237 2.62 9.11 -15.42
C LYS A 237 1.43 10.05 -15.28
N ARG A 238 0.27 9.53 -14.85
CA ARG A 238 -0.94 10.33 -14.62
C ARG A 238 -0.75 11.38 -13.53
N LEU A 239 0.03 11.07 -12.50
CA LEU A 239 0.36 12.00 -11.42
C LEU A 239 1.53 12.95 -11.76
N GLY A 240 2.14 12.80 -12.95
CA GLY A 240 3.24 13.64 -13.39
C GLY A 240 4.62 13.21 -12.88
N TYR A 241 4.75 12.05 -12.24
CA TYR A 241 6.03 11.53 -11.80
C TYR A 241 6.87 11.05 -12.98
N LYS A 242 8.13 11.52 -13.04
CA LYS A 242 9.12 11.15 -14.06
C LYS A 242 10.43 10.83 -13.36
N PHE A 243 10.58 9.60 -12.94
CA PHE A 243 11.83 9.13 -12.34
C PHE A 243 12.84 8.75 -13.41
N LYS A 244 14.11 8.89 -13.10
CA LYS A 244 15.22 8.50 -13.98
C LYS A 244 16.34 7.92 -13.11
N SER A 245 17.07 6.97 -13.64
CA SER A 245 18.32 6.49 -13.08
C SER A 245 19.33 6.28 -14.21
N GLN A 246 20.57 6.68 -13.98
CA GLN A 246 21.72 6.41 -14.87
C GLN A 246 22.67 5.38 -14.26
N GLU A 247 22.36 4.89 -13.09
CA GLU A 247 23.18 3.91 -12.39
C GLU A 247 23.21 2.59 -13.15
N LYS A 248 24.34 1.93 -13.13
CA LYS A 248 24.52 0.56 -13.62
C LYS A 248 24.49 -0.45 -12.49
N GLU A 249 24.76 0.01 -11.29
CA GLU A 249 24.76 -0.79 -10.06
C GLU A 249 24.02 -0.02 -8.96
N LEU A 250 23.10 -0.69 -8.28
CA LEU A 250 22.35 -0.12 -7.17
C LEU A 250 21.90 -1.22 -6.21
N ALA A 251 22.08 -1.02 -4.90
CA ALA A 251 21.61 -1.90 -3.84
C ALA A 251 22.01 -3.38 -4.03
N GLY A 252 23.15 -3.63 -4.65
CA GLY A 252 23.63 -4.97 -4.95
C GLY A 252 23.01 -5.63 -6.19
N TYR A 253 22.38 -4.86 -7.05
CA TYR A 253 21.97 -5.28 -8.39
C TYR A 253 22.80 -4.57 -9.44
N ALA A 254 23.22 -5.30 -10.48
CA ALA A 254 23.86 -4.74 -11.65
C ALA A 254 22.98 -4.91 -12.88
N ILE A 255 22.94 -3.87 -13.72
CA ILE A 255 22.21 -3.86 -14.98
C ILE A 255 23.18 -3.42 -16.09
N LEU A 256 23.50 -4.34 -16.97
CA LEU A 256 24.30 -4.07 -18.15
C LEU A 256 23.38 -4.13 -19.38
N ASN A 257 23.29 -3.04 -20.09
CA ASN A 257 22.43 -2.95 -21.26
C ASN A 257 23.17 -2.42 -22.48
N ASN A 258 22.82 -2.97 -23.61
CA ASN A 258 23.10 -2.42 -24.92
C ASN A 258 21.81 -2.37 -25.75
N LYS A 259 21.92 -2.00 -27.04
CA LYS A 259 20.72 -1.86 -27.91
C LYS A 259 19.89 -3.15 -28.05
N LYS A 260 20.45 -4.32 -27.80
CA LYS A 260 19.80 -5.62 -28.06
C LYS A 260 19.68 -6.50 -26.84
N ILE A 261 20.61 -6.38 -25.90
CA ILE A 261 20.74 -7.30 -24.77
C ILE A 261 20.75 -6.49 -23.47
N ILE A 262 19.96 -6.95 -22.49
CA ILE A 262 19.98 -6.48 -21.12
C ILE A 262 20.36 -7.70 -20.26
N LEU A 263 21.43 -7.55 -19.48
CA LEU A 263 21.83 -8.49 -18.44
C LEU A 263 21.54 -7.85 -17.09
N THR A 264 20.79 -8.53 -16.26
CA THR A 264 20.57 -8.15 -14.85
C THR A 264 21.17 -9.20 -13.96
N MET A 265 21.81 -8.79 -12.86
CA MET A 265 22.53 -9.71 -11.97
C MET A 265 22.40 -9.28 -10.51
N ASP A 266 22.20 -10.23 -9.62
CA ASP A 266 22.32 -10.04 -8.18
C ASP A 266 23.79 -10.20 -7.77
N ILE A 267 24.46 -9.07 -7.47
CA ILE A 267 25.87 -9.00 -7.10
C ILE A 267 26.09 -8.61 -5.63
N GLY A 268 25.00 -8.40 -4.89
CA GLY A 268 25.09 -7.88 -3.52
C GLY A 268 25.11 -8.95 -2.45
N PRO A 269 25.48 -8.57 -1.23
CA PRO A 269 25.45 -9.46 -0.07
C PRO A 269 24.00 -9.79 0.32
N SER A 270 23.82 -10.88 1.05
CA SER A 270 22.53 -11.17 1.70
C SER A 270 22.13 -10.05 2.66
N PRO A 271 20.83 -9.73 2.75
CA PRO A 271 20.33 -8.77 3.73
C PRO A 271 20.66 -9.21 5.16
N SER A 272 20.79 -8.26 6.07
CA SER A 272 20.95 -8.59 7.49
C SER A 272 19.75 -9.41 8.00
N ARG A 273 19.94 -10.19 9.08
CA ARG A 273 18.95 -11.11 9.65
C ARG A 273 17.56 -10.47 9.83
N ASN A 274 17.51 -9.21 10.23
CA ASN A 274 16.24 -8.50 10.47
C ASN A 274 15.44 -8.22 9.18
N PHE A 275 16.08 -8.30 8.01
CA PHE A 275 15.47 -8.03 6.71
C PHE A 275 15.47 -9.24 5.79
N SER A 276 15.94 -10.40 6.24
CA SER A 276 16.13 -11.59 5.39
C SER A 276 14.92 -12.53 5.34
N LYS A 277 13.81 -12.22 6.01
CA LYS A 277 12.64 -13.10 6.12
C LYS A 277 12.11 -13.61 4.76
N ASN A 278 12.19 -12.77 3.75
CA ASN A 278 11.71 -13.08 2.40
C ASN A 278 12.86 -13.15 1.37
N TYR A 279 14.10 -13.21 1.84
CA TYR A 279 15.26 -13.28 0.98
C TYR A 279 15.42 -14.71 0.44
N GLN A 280 15.56 -14.82 -0.86
CA GLN A 280 15.91 -16.07 -1.54
C GLN A 280 17.40 -16.00 -1.90
N SER A 281 18.15 -17.04 -1.60
CA SER A 281 19.60 -17.12 -1.84
C SER A 281 19.91 -17.09 -3.33
N GLY A 282 19.89 -15.92 -3.91
CA GLY A 282 20.07 -15.67 -5.33
C GLY A 282 21.43 -15.04 -5.67
N ALA A 283 22.43 -15.14 -4.78
CA ALA A 283 23.76 -14.57 -5.04
C ALA A 283 24.30 -15.03 -6.40
N LEU A 284 24.67 -14.06 -7.24
CA LEU A 284 25.12 -14.25 -8.62
C LEU A 284 24.03 -14.79 -9.58
N SER A 285 22.76 -14.82 -9.15
CA SER A 285 21.66 -15.06 -10.09
C SER A 285 21.62 -13.98 -11.15
N PHE A 286 21.33 -14.36 -12.38
CA PHE A 286 21.24 -13.41 -13.48
C PHE A 286 20.06 -13.73 -14.41
N GLU A 287 19.58 -12.71 -15.12
CA GLU A 287 18.57 -12.81 -16.15
C GLU A 287 19.06 -12.12 -17.42
N ILE A 288 18.70 -12.66 -18.58
CA ILE A 288 19.06 -12.10 -19.89
C ILE A 288 17.77 -11.83 -20.66
N ILE A 289 17.68 -10.61 -21.17
CA ILE A 289 16.63 -10.16 -22.09
C ILE A 289 17.31 -9.82 -23.42
N SER A 290 16.83 -10.37 -24.52
CA SER A 290 17.34 -10.07 -25.87
C SER A 290 16.19 -9.68 -26.78
N ASN A 291 16.34 -8.55 -27.49
CA ASN A 291 15.34 -8.01 -28.40
C ASN A 291 13.94 -7.95 -27.75
N GLY A 292 13.85 -7.53 -26.49
CA GLY A 292 12.60 -7.42 -25.76
C GLY A 292 11.97 -8.74 -25.31
N LYS A 293 12.70 -9.87 -25.37
CA LYS A 293 12.22 -11.18 -24.91
C LYS A 293 13.16 -11.73 -23.84
N LYS A 294 12.62 -12.24 -22.75
CA LYS A 294 13.41 -12.98 -21.75
C LYS A 294 13.95 -14.26 -22.36
N LEU A 295 15.28 -14.42 -22.36
CA LEU A 295 15.97 -15.64 -22.78
C LEU A 295 16.31 -16.54 -21.59
N LEU A 296 16.78 -15.93 -20.50
CA LEU A 296 17.04 -16.60 -19.24
C LEU A 296 16.30 -15.86 -18.13
N SER A 297 15.66 -16.60 -17.28
CA SER A 297 14.87 -16.08 -16.14
C SER A 297 15.24 -16.86 -14.89
N ASN A 298 15.35 -16.16 -13.78
CA ASN A 298 15.39 -16.80 -12.47
C ASN A 298 13.98 -17.34 -12.15
N SER A 299 13.87 -18.53 -11.58
CA SER A 299 12.60 -19.22 -11.29
C SER A 299 12.30 -19.26 -9.80
#